data_9fb7c14a892945d1fcc37ba16a26a403
#
_entry.id   9fb7c14a892945d1fcc37ba16a26a403
#
_cell.length_a   1.000
_cell.length_b   1.000
_cell.length_c   1.000
_cell.angle_alpha   90.00
_cell.angle_beta   90.00
_cell.angle_gamma   90.00
#
_symmetry.space_group_name_H-M   'P 1'
#
loop_
_entity.id
_entity.type
_entity.pdbx_description
1 polymer ?
#
loop_
_entity_poly.entity_id
_entity_poly.type
_entity_poly.pdbx_seq_one_letter_code
_entity_poly.pdbx_strand_id
1 'polypeptide(L)'
;VCFRSGTPNILGAITLGAAIHILDRIGMDNVLEEDQMLTNLALREMINMNEVVIYGETNTRTCPRAGTISFNIKEMNHGLVAAVLNDYFNIAVRNECFCAHPYVEKMLQMTHAKQIEKAKADNVISWHDEPWMGMVRVSFGIYNSMEDVKFFAEALREIILKKDKFESEYFINSKGDYEHKEFKFTSDEYFCLSSTAEREILG
;
A
#
# COMPACT_ATOMS: atom_id res chain seq x y z
N VAL A 1 26.40 11.68 -18.22
CA VAL A 1 27.11 11.89 -16.96
C VAL A 1 26.41 13.04 -16.25
N CYS A 2 25.77 12.76 -15.11
CA CYS A 2 25.07 13.77 -14.33
C CYS A 2 26.09 14.39 -13.35
N PHE A 3 26.50 15.62 -13.60
CA PHE A 3 27.36 16.36 -12.67
C PHE A 3 26.47 16.94 -11.56
N ARG A 4 26.65 16.48 -10.31
CA ARG A 4 26.12 17.16 -9.15
C ARG A 4 27.07 18.31 -8.79
N SER A 5 26.58 19.54 -8.83
CA SER A 5 27.26 20.70 -8.22
C SER A 5 26.82 20.83 -6.78
N GLY A 6 27.73 20.88 -5.84
CA GLY A 6 27.49 21.06 -4.41
C GLY A 6 27.89 19.87 -3.54
N THR A 7 27.78 20.02 -2.24
CA THR A 7 28.12 18.99 -1.25
C THR A 7 27.24 17.77 -1.41
N PRO A 8 27.79 16.55 -1.55
CA PRO A 8 27.00 15.33 -1.65
C PRO A 8 26.27 15.05 -0.32
N ASN A 9 25.19 14.26 -0.40
CA ASN A 9 24.47 13.77 0.78
C ASN A 9 25.31 12.71 1.51
N ILE A 10 26.24 13.15 2.37
CA ILE A 10 27.18 12.26 3.08
C ILE A 10 26.44 11.34 4.04
N LEU A 11 25.48 11.87 4.81
CA LEU A 11 24.68 11.07 5.75
C LEU A 11 23.87 9.99 5.02
N GLY A 12 23.24 10.35 3.90
CA GLY A 12 22.51 9.37 3.09
C GLY A 12 23.40 8.26 2.52
N ALA A 13 24.64 8.58 2.15
CA ALA A 13 25.60 7.58 1.70
C ALA A 13 26.02 6.63 2.83
N ILE A 14 26.28 7.15 4.03
CA ILE A 14 26.65 6.35 5.21
C ILE A 14 25.49 5.44 5.63
N THR A 15 24.26 5.97 5.71
CA THR A 15 23.08 5.18 6.09
C THR A 15 22.77 4.11 5.07
N LEU A 16 22.91 4.40 3.77
CA LEU A 16 22.78 3.37 2.73
C LEU A 16 23.82 2.27 2.88
N GLY A 17 25.09 2.63 3.13
CA GLY A 17 26.15 1.66 3.36
C GLY A 17 25.87 0.77 4.58
N ALA A 18 25.38 1.35 5.67
CA ALA A 18 24.96 0.60 6.86
C ALA A 18 23.79 -0.37 6.57
N ALA A 19 22.77 0.08 5.82
CA ALA A 19 21.65 -0.76 5.44
C ALA A 19 22.10 -1.96 4.56
N ILE A 20 22.96 -1.71 3.57
CA ILE A 20 23.53 -2.77 2.72
C ILE A 20 24.32 -3.77 3.58
N HIS A 21 25.15 -3.28 4.51
CA HIS A 21 25.92 -4.17 5.39
C HIS A 21 25.03 -5.05 6.29
N ILE A 22 23.91 -4.51 6.79
CA ILE A 22 22.94 -5.30 7.57
C ILE A 22 22.31 -6.38 6.71
N LEU A 23 21.85 -6.05 5.50
CA LEU A 23 21.25 -7.01 4.58
C LEU A 23 22.23 -8.10 4.15
N ASP A 24 23.49 -7.74 3.90
CA ASP A 24 24.56 -8.69 3.57
C ASP A 24 24.81 -9.68 4.73
N ARG A 25 24.78 -9.21 5.97
CA ARG A 25 24.91 -10.06 7.16
C ARG A 25 23.72 -10.97 7.39
N ILE A 26 22.49 -10.54 7.07
CA ILE A 26 21.29 -11.38 7.10
C ILE A 26 21.39 -12.45 6.01
N GLY A 27 21.91 -12.07 4.85
CA GLY A 27 21.99 -12.87 3.63
C GLY A 27 20.75 -12.68 2.75
N MET A 28 20.95 -12.28 1.51
CA MET A 28 19.84 -12.00 0.58
C MET A 28 19.00 -13.24 0.23
N ASP A 29 19.57 -14.44 0.32
CA ASP A 29 18.83 -15.68 0.13
C ASP A 29 17.80 -15.89 1.27
N ASN A 30 18.18 -15.58 2.51
CA ASN A 30 17.26 -15.62 3.66
C ASN A 30 16.15 -14.59 3.53
N VAL A 31 16.48 -13.38 3.06
CA VAL A 31 15.49 -12.32 2.80
C VAL A 31 14.48 -12.79 1.74
N LEU A 32 14.97 -13.41 0.66
CA LEU A 32 14.10 -13.92 -0.41
C LEU A 32 13.18 -15.06 0.09
N GLU A 33 13.72 -15.96 0.90
CA GLU A 33 12.95 -17.09 1.47
C GLU A 33 11.83 -16.57 2.37
N GLU A 34 12.13 -15.59 3.25
CA GLU A 34 11.14 -14.94 4.12
C GLU A 34 10.07 -14.21 3.33
N ASP A 35 10.47 -13.38 2.35
CA ASP A 35 9.54 -12.69 1.44
C ASP A 35 8.59 -13.64 0.74
N GLN A 36 9.11 -14.77 0.25
CA GLN A 36 8.30 -15.79 -0.42
C GLN A 36 7.36 -16.49 0.54
N MET A 37 7.80 -16.79 1.76
CA MET A 37 6.97 -17.43 2.78
C MET A 37 5.79 -16.55 3.17
N LEU A 38 6.03 -15.27 3.48
CA LEU A 38 4.99 -14.31 3.85
C LEU A 38 4.02 -14.05 2.70
N THR A 39 4.55 -13.89 1.47
CA THR A 39 3.74 -13.69 0.28
C THR A 39 2.85 -14.90 -0.02
N ASN A 40 3.38 -16.11 0.09
CA ASN A 40 2.62 -17.35 -0.12
C ASN A 40 1.50 -17.51 0.91
N LEU A 41 1.76 -17.14 2.18
CA LEU A 41 0.74 -17.16 3.21
C LEU A 41 -0.37 -16.15 2.90
N ALA A 42 0.00 -14.91 2.57
CA ALA A 42 -0.97 -13.87 2.24
C ALA A 42 -1.82 -14.24 1.01
N LEU A 43 -1.21 -14.72 -0.06
CA LEU A 43 -1.93 -15.17 -1.25
C LEU A 43 -2.91 -16.31 -0.94
N ARG A 44 -2.52 -17.26 -0.10
CA ARG A 44 -3.40 -18.38 0.30
C ARG A 44 -4.64 -17.88 1.03
N GLU A 45 -4.48 -16.90 1.93
CA GLU A 45 -5.59 -16.28 2.64
C GLU A 45 -6.49 -15.50 1.70
N MET A 46 -5.90 -14.66 0.82
CA MET A 46 -6.63 -13.77 -0.07
C MET A 46 -7.38 -14.50 -1.21
N ILE A 47 -6.83 -15.59 -1.75
CA ILE A 47 -7.46 -16.39 -2.82
C ILE A 47 -8.80 -16.98 -2.36
N ASN A 48 -8.96 -17.25 -1.07
CA ASN A 48 -10.19 -17.77 -0.49
C ASN A 48 -11.26 -16.68 -0.25
N MET A 49 -10.97 -15.42 -0.54
CA MET A 49 -11.92 -14.30 -0.43
C MET A 49 -12.45 -13.95 -1.82
N ASN A 50 -13.71 -14.30 -2.10
CA ASN A 50 -14.33 -14.11 -3.43
C ASN A 50 -14.41 -12.63 -3.85
N GLU A 51 -14.43 -11.72 -2.89
CA GLU A 51 -14.52 -10.27 -3.08
C GLU A 51 -13.16 -9.66 -3.41
N VAL A 52 -12.06 -10.37 -3.16
CA VAL A 52 -10.71 -9.87 -3.44
C VAL A 52 -10.29 -10.23 -4.85
N VAL A 53 -9.88 -9.24 -5.62
CA VAL A 53 -9.29 -9.39 -6.96
C VAL A 53 -7.77 -9.21 -6.82
N ILE A 54 -7.01 -10.28 -7.03
CA ILE A 54 -5.55 -10.25 -6.98
C ILE A 54 -5.02 -10.04 -8.40
N TYR A 55 -4.07 -9.11 -8.56
CA TYR A 55 -3.43 -8.85 -9.83
C TYR A 55 -2.09 -9.56 -9.95
N GLY A 56 -1.84 -10.11 -11.15
CA GLY A 56 -0.67 -10.93 -11.46
C GLY A 56 -0.85 -12.41 -11.15
N GLU A 57 0.20 -13.19 -11.41
CA GLU A 57 0.19 -14.66 -11.21
C GLU A 57 0.09 -15.01 -9.72
N THR A 58 -0.82 -15.88 -9.36
CA THR A 58 -1.03 -16.36 -7.99
C THR A 58 -0.34 -17.69 -7.70
N ASN A 59 0.06 -18.42 -8.74
CA ASN A 59 0.83 -19.65 -8.59
C ASN A 59 2.33 -19.35 -8.43
N THR A 60 2.78 -19.23 -7.20
CA THR A 60 4.17 -18.92 -6.88
C THR A 60 5.18 -20.02 -7.22
N ARG A 61 4.72 -21.22 -7.56
CA ARG A 61 5.59 -22.31 -8.05
C ARG A 61 6.03 -22.07 -9.49
N THR A 62 5.17 -21.47 -10.31
CA THR A 62 5.47 -21.17 -11.72
C THR A 62 6.09 -19.79 -11.90
N CYS A 63 5.73 -18.85 -11.03
CA CYS A 63 6.22 -17.48 -11.06
C CYS A 63 6.51 -16.99 -9.62
N PRO A 64 7.76 -17.08 -9.16
CA PRO A 64 8.14 -16.55 -7.85
C PRO A 64 7.82 -15.06 -7.74
N ARG A 65 7.27 -14.63 -6.61
CA ARG A 65 6.92 -13.24 -6.34
C ARG A 65 7.88 -12.66 -5.27
N ALA A 66 8.17 -11.38 -5.41
CA ALA A 66 8.72 -10.59 -4.31
C ALA A 66 7.66 -10.34 -3.24
N GLY A 67 8.04 -9.78 -2.10
CA GLY A 67 7.19 -9.51 -0.93
C GLY A 67 6.06 -8.51 -1.16
N THR A 68 5.41 -8.51 -2.35
CA THR A 68 4.36 -7.54 -2.69
C THR A 68 3.17 -8.19 -3.38
N ILE A 69 1.95 -7.74 -3.02
CA ILE A 69 0.70 -8.17 -3.65
C ILE A 69 -0.13 -6.94 -3.98
N SER A 70 -0.50 -6.78 -5.25
CA SER A 70 -1.48 -5.78 -5.69
C SER A 70 -2.86 -6.42 -5.80
N PHE A 71 -3.87 -5.76 -5.26
CA PHE A 71 -5.24 -6.28 -5.20
C PHE A 71 -6.26 -5.15 -5.15
N ASN A 72 -7.54 -5.50 -5.35
CA ASN A 72 -8.69 -4.65 -5.05
C ASN A 72 -9.77 -5.47 -4.34
N ILE A 73 -10.65 -4.79 -3.63
CA ILE A 73 -11.92 -5.36 -3.13
C ILE A 73 -13.01 -4.92 -4.10
N LYS A 74 -13.83 -5.89 -4.58
CA LYS A 74 -14.93 -5.63 -5.51
C LYS A 74 -15.86 -4.55 -4.97
N GLU A 75 -16.24 -3.62 -5.84
CA GLU A 75 -17.17 -2.53 -5.53
C GLU A 75 -16.73 -1.62 -4.37
N MET A 76 -15.46 -1.58 -4.02
CA MET A 76 -14.90 -0.69 -3.01
C MET A 76 -13.71 0.07 -3.60
N ASN A 77 -13.64 1.38 -3.36
CA ASN A 77 -12.54 2.20 -3.85
C ASN A 77 -11.23 1.82 -3.16
N HIS A 78 -10.14 1.70 -3.94
CA HIS A 78 -8.80 1.39 -3.42
C HIS A 78 -8.31 2.38 -2.35
N GLY A 79 -8.65 3.68 -2.50
CA GLY A 79 -8.31 4.72 -1.53
C GLY A 79 -9.04 4.51 -0.20
N LEU A 80 -10.33 4.14 -0.25
CA LEU A 80 -11.10 3.82 0.95
C LEU A 80 -10.54 2.58 1.65
N VAL A 81 -10.21 1.52 0.91
CA VAL A 81 -9.58 0.33 1.49
C VAL A 81 -8.28 0.69 2.20
N ALA A 82 -7.44 1.53 1.59
CA ALA A 82 -6.18 1.97 2.20
C ALA A 82 -6.41 2.82 3.46
N ALA A 83 -7.38 3.74 3.42
CA ALA A 83 -7.73 4.57 4.58
C ALA A 83 -8.25 3.72 5.75
N VAL A 84 -9.17 2.78 5.49
CA VAL A 84 -9.71 1.89 6.52
C VAL A 84 -8.63 0.99 7.12
N LEU A 85 -7.74 0.41 6.29
CA LEU A 85 -6.61 -0.39 6.78
C LEU A 85 -5.69 0.42 7.71
N ASN A 86 -5.44 1.69 7.36
CA ASN A 86 -4.62 2.58 8.19
C ASN A 86 -5.32 2.94 9.51
N ASP A 87 -6.55 3.43 9.43
CA ASP A 87 -7.23 4.08 10.56
C ASP A 87 -7.77 3.09 11.58
N TYR A 88 -8.28 1.93 11.14
CA TYR A 88 -8.88 0.92 12.02
C TYR A 88 -7.92 -0.20 12.41
N PHE A 89 -6.96 -0.52 11.52
CA PHE A 89 -6.11 -1.70 11.71
C PHE A 89 -4.63 -1.35 11.86
N ASN A 90 -4.25 -0.07 11.76
CA ASN A 90 -2.84 0.38 11.79
C ASN A 90 -1.96 -0.35 10.76
N ILE A 91 -2.53 -0.62 9.58
CA ILE A 91 -1.85 -1.29 8.47
C ILE A 91 -1.63 -0.28 7.36
N ALA A 92 -0.38 0.14 7.14
CA ALA A 92 -0.01 1.04 6.06
C ALA A 92 0.17 0.26 4.74
N VAL A 93 -0.56 0.65 3.71
CA VAL A 93 -0.46 0.12 2.34
C VAL A 93 -0.27 1.25 1.34
N ARG A 94 0.12 0.90 0.12
CA ARG A 94 0.08 1.86 -1.00
C ARG A 94 -1.21 1.66 -1.78
N ASN A 95 -1.73 2.76 -2.32
CA ASN A 95 -2.87 2.73 -3.24
C ASN A 95 -2.55 3.51 -4.53
N GLU A 96 -3.45 3.54 -5.50
CA GLU A 96 -3.35 4.16 -6.83
C GLU A 96 -2.48 3.36 -7.83
N CYS A 97 -1.63 4.05 -8.60
CA CYS A 97 -0.87 3.50 -9.72
C CYS A 97 0.59 3.19 -9.42
N PHE A 98 1.08 3.42 -8.19
CA PHE A 98 2.44 3.09 -7.71
C PHE A 98 3.58 3.62 -8.60
N CYS A 99 3.38 4.74 -9.33
CA CYS A 99 4.26 5.24 -10.38
C CYS A 99 4.46 4.26 -11.56
N ALA A 100 3.54 3.31 -11.75
CA ALA A 100 3.56 2.27 -12.78
C ALA A 100 2.29 2.30 -13.65
N HIS A 101 1.84 3.50 -14.04
CA HIS A 101 0.59 3.72 -14.78
C HIS A 101 0.35 2.76 -15.95
N PRO A 102 1.31 2.55 -16.89
CA PRO A 102 1.07 1.66 -18.02
C PRO A 102 0.82 0.20 -17.62
N TYR A 103 1.47 -0.24 -16.53
CA TYR A 103 1.28 -1.59 -16.00
C TYR A 103 -0.07 -1.73 -15.30
N VAL A 104 -0.41 -0.79 -14.43
CA VAL A 104 -1.69 -0.77 -13.71
C VAL A 104 -2.85 -0.66 -14.70
N GLU A 105 -2.77 0.24 -15.68
CA GLU A 105 -3.77 0.36 -16.74
C GLU A 105 -3.98 -0.98 -17.47
N LYS A 106 -2.90 -1.64 -17.86
CA LYS A 106 -2.97 -2.95 -18.53
C LYS A 106 -3.63 -4.01 -17.65
N MET A 107 -3.32 -4.07 -16.37
CA MET A 107 -3.90 -5.02 -15.43
C MET A 107 -5.39 -4.74 -15.21
N LEU A 108 -5.77 -3.46 -15.04
CA LEU A 108 -7.17 -3.04 -14.90
C LEU A 108 -7.97 -3.28 -16.19
N GLN A 109 -7.38 -3.05 -17.37
CA GLN A 109 -8.03 -3.34 -18.66
C GLN A 109 -8.42 -4.80 -18.82
N MET A 110 -7.61 -5.72 -18.30
CA MET A 110 -7.96 -7.14 -18.31
C MET A 110 -9.19 -7.45 -17.42
N THR A 111 -9.43 -6.65 -16.39
CA THR A 111 -10.51 -6.85 -15.42
C THR A 111 -11.73 -5.97 -15.71
N HIS A 112 -11.51 -4.75 -16.21
CA HIS A 112 -12.53 -3.70 -16.36
C HIS A 112 -12.59 -3.07 -17.77
N ALA A 113 -12.32 -3.86 -18.82
CA ALA A 113 -12.21 -3.37 -20.20
C ALA A 113 -13.38 -2.46 -20.63
N LYS A 114 -14.62 -2.84 -20.28
CA LYS A 114 -15.82 -2.06 -20.64
C LYS A 114 -15.91 -0.70 -19.94
N GLN A 115 -15.50 -0.62 -18.66
CA GLN A 115 -15.49 0.63 -17.91
C GLN A 115 -14.42 1.57 -18.45
N ILE A 116 -13.25 1.03 -18.80
CA ILE A 116 -12.15 1.81 -19.38
C ILE A 116 -12.52 2.35 -20.75
N GLU A 117 -13.15 1.55 -21.62
CA GLU A 117 -13.65 2.04 -22.91
C GLU A 117 -14.66 3.18 -22.75
N LYS A 118 -15.59 3.05 -21.79
CA LYS A 118 -16.56 4.09 -21.48
C LYS A 118 -15.89 5.37 -20.97
N ALA A 119 -14.98 5.27 -20.02
CA ALA A 119 -14.25 6.42 -19.47
C ALA A 119 -13.41 7.15 -20.54
N LYS A 120 -12.81 6.41 -21.47
CA LYS A 120 -12.10 6.99 -22.63
C LYS A 120 -13.06 7.71 -23.58
N ALA A 121 -14.26 7.16 -23.81
CA ALA A 121 -15.28 7.79 -24.65
C ALA A 121 -15.85 9.07 -24.02
N ASP A 122 -15.99 9.09 -22.71
CA ASP A 122 -16.54 10.22 -21.94
C ASP A 122 -15.47 11.30 -21.62
N ASN A 123 -14.23 11.16 -22.13
CA ASN A 123 -13.08 12.04 -21.83
C ASN A 123 -12.77 12.18 -20.31
N VAL A 124 -13.10 11.20 -19.52
CA VAL A 124 -12.70 11.14 -18.11
C VAL A 124 -11.21 10.82 -18.05
N ILE A 125 -10.40 11.84 -17.79
CA ILE A 125 -8.94 11.75 -17.85
C ILE A 125 -8.29 11.57 -16.48
N SER A 126 -9.06 11.74 -15.40
CA SER A 126 -8.51 11.71 -14.05
C SER A 126 -8.60 10.31 -13.46
N TRP A 127 -7.44 9.74 -13.11
CA TRP A 127 -7.32 8.50 -12.35
C TRP A 127 -7.93 8.60 -10.95
N HIS A 128 -8.17 9.82 -10.46
CA HIS A 128 -8.76 10.10 -9.16
C HIS A 128 -10.29 10.09 -9.18
N ASP A 129 -10.90 10.31 -10.34
CA ASP A 129 -12.35 10.50 -10.43
C ASP A 129 -13.12 9.17 -10.52
N GLU A 130 -12.42 8.08 -10.88
CA GLU A 130 -13.05 6.77 -11.04
C GLU A 130 -12.61 5.78 -9.96
N PRO A 131 -13.52 5.28 -9.13
CA PRO A 131 -13.22 4.40 -8.00
C PRO A 131 -12.45 3.11 -8.33
N TRP A 132 -12.48 2.70 -9.60
CA TRP A 132 -11.84 1.48 -10.08
C TRP A 132 -10.48 1.73 -10.76
N MET A 133 -10.06 3.00 -10.91
CA MET A 133 -8.77 3.38 -11.51
C MET A 133 -7.65 3.41 -10.47
N GLY A 134 -7.26 2.28 -9.99
CA GLY A 134 -6.15 2.11 -9.06
C GLY A 134 -6.18 0.74 -8.41
N MET A 135 -5.16 0.47 -7.63
CA MET A 135 -5.02 -0.77 -6.88
C MET A 135 -4.54 -0.45 -5.47
N VAL A 136 -4.77 -1.38 -4.55
CA VAL A 136 -4.06 -1.44 -3.27
C VAL A 136 -2.86 -2.35 -3.41
N ARG A 137 -1.73 -1.99 -2.80
CA ARG A 137 -0.55 -2.83 -2.73
C ARG A 137 -0.10 -3.00 -1.28
N VAL A 138 -0.15 -4.23 -0.80
CA VAL A 138 0.52 -4.62 0.44
C VAL A 138 1.95 -5.06 0.10
N SER A 139 2.88 -4.74 1.00
CA SER A 139 4.28 -5.12 0.90
C SER A 139 4.75 -5.66 2.24
N PHE A 140 5.46 -6.77 2.21
CA PHE A 140 6.07 -7.38 3.40
C PHE A 140 7.57 -7.09 3.39
N GLY A 141 8.13 -6.87 4.55
CA GLY A 141 9.56 -6.67 4.75
C GLY A 141 10.12 -7.66 5.77
N ILE A 142 11.43 -7.70 5.91
CA ILE A 142 12.17 -8.61 6.80
C ILE A 142 11.79 -8.49 8.29
N TYR A 143 11.03 -7.49 8.66
CA TYR A 143 10.54 -7.24 10.01
C TYR A 143 9.09 -7.70 10.24
N ASN A 144 8.42 -8.17 9.18
CA ASN A 144 7.07 -8.70 9.32
C ASN A 144 7.10 -10.18 9.70
N SER A 145 6.05 -10.59 10.39
CA SER A 145 5.82 -11.96 10.85
C SER A 145 4.64 -12.63 10.15
N MET A 146 4.50 -13.93 10.32
CA MET A 146 3.30 -14.66 9.88
C MET A 146 2.02 -14.17 10.58
N GLU A 147 2.15 -13.68 11.82
CA GLU A 147 1.05 -13.10 12.59
C GLU A 147 0.55 -11.81 11.95
N ASP A 148 1.47 -10.95 11.45
CA ASP A 148 1.09 -9.73 10.74
C ASP A 148 0.30 -10.05 9.47
N VAL A 149 0.72 -11.10 8.74
CA VAL A 149 0.00 -11.55 7.54
C VAL A 149 -1.40 -12.06 7.87
N LYS A 150 -1.56 -12.83 8.96
CA LYS A 150 -2.86 -13.30 9.40
C LYS A 150 -3.75 -12.15 9.82
N PHE A 151 -3.20 -11.20 10.59
CA PHE A 151 -3.91 -10.00 11.01
C PHE A 151 -4.37 -9.16 9.80
N PHE A 152 -3.51 -8.98 8.81
CA PHE A 152 -3.89 -8.35 7.54
C PHE A 152 -5.06 -9.08 6.85
N ALA A 153 -5.02 -10.41 6.80
CA ALA A 153 -6.10 -11.19 6.20
C ALA A 153 -7.42 -11.07 6.99
N GLU A 154 -7.36 -11.02 8.33
CA GLU A 154 -8.52 -10.76 9.17
C GLU A 154 -9.09 -9.35 8.96
N ALA A 155 -8.22 -8.35 8.86
CA ALA A 155 -8.62 -6.99 8.52
C ALA A 155 -9.37 -6.92 7.18
N LEU A 156 -8.87 -7.61 6.14
CA LEU A 156 -9.57 -7.67 4.85
C LEU A 156 -10.96 -8.31 4.98
N ARG A 157 -11.10 -9.42 5.73
CA ARG A 157 -12.40 -10.06 5.96
C ARG A 157 -13.38 -9.12 6.68
N GLU A 158 -12.89 -8.38 7.66
CA GLU A 158 -13.71 -7.41 8.38
C GLU A 158 -14.13 -6.25 7.48
N ILE A 159 -13.24 -5.73 6.64
CA ILE A 159 -13.55 -4.69 5.67
C ILE A 159 -14.65 -5.16 4.70
N ILE A 160 -14.51 -6.37 4.15
CA ILE A 160 -15.50 -6.96 3.24
C ILE A 160 -16.86 -7.11 3.95
N LEU A 161 -16.86 -7.63 5.16
CA LEU A 161 -18.09 -7.86 5.94
C LEU A 161 -18.82 -6.56 6.32
N LYS A 162 -18.08 -5.49 6.61
CA LYS A 162 -18.61 -4.21 7.09
C LYS A 162 -18.50 -3.09 6.04
N LYS A 163 -18.48 -3.43 4.76
CA LYS A 163 -18.28 -2.51 3.66
C LYS A 163 -19.17 -1.27 3.76
N ASP A 164 -20.49 -1.45 3.85
CA ASP A 164 -21.46 -0.36 3.89
C ASP A 164 -21.22 0.60 5.09
N LYS A 165 -20.80 0.04 6.23
CA LYS A 165 -20.43 0.83 7.41
C LYS A 165 -19.26 1.74 7.07
N PHE A 166 -18.15 1.18 6.58
CA PHE A 166 -16.96 1.97 6.26
C PHE A 166 -17.22 3.00 5.17
N GLU A 167 -17.98 2.67 4.12
CA GLU A 167 -18.39 3.64 3.11
C GLU A 167 -19.17 4.83 3.70
N SER A 168 -19.99 4.59 4.72
CA SER A 168 -20.78 5.64 5.38
C SER A 168 -19.94 6.53 6.31
N GLU A 169 -18.80 6.06 6.82
CA GLU A 169 -17.94 6.75 7.79
C GLU A 169 -16.90 7.66 7.16
N TYR A 170 -16.66 7.53 5.86
CA TYR A 170 -15.67 8.32 5.13
C TYR A 170 -16.31 9.31 4.15
N PHE A 171 -15.54 10.31 3.76
CA PHE A 171 -15.85 11.22 2.65
C PHE A 171 -14.57 11.50 1.85
N ILE A 172 -14.74 11.97 0.62
CA ILE A 172 -13.62 12.37 -0.23
C ILE A 172 -13.36 13.86 0.00
N ASN A 173 -12.13 14.21 0.39
CA ASN A 173 -11.72 15.59 0.60
C ASN A 173 -11.45 16.31 -0.74
N SER A 174 -11.10 17.61 -0.67
CA SER A 174 -10.81 18.43 -1.86
C SER A 174 -9.58 18.00 -2.65
N LYS A 175 -8.74 17.11 -2.10
CA LYS A 175 -7.55 16.55 -2.75
C LYS A 175 -7.81 15.18 -3.39
N GLY A 176 -9.00 14.60 -3.19
CA GLY A 176 -9.35 13.28 -3.66
C GLY A 176 -9.04 12.14 -2.67
N ASP A 177 -8.57 12.46 -1.46
CA ASP A 177 -8.26 11.47 -0.44
C ASP A 177 -9.48 11.13 0.40
N TYR A 178 -9.56 9.90 0.90
CA TYR A 178 -10.58 9.48 1.86
C TYR A 178 -10.20 9.92 3.26
N GLU A 179 -11.09 10.66 3.91
CA GLU A 179 -10.97 11.10 5.30
C GLU A 179 -12.15 10.57 6.13
N HIS A 180 -11.85 10.10 7.35
CA HIS A 180 -12.88 9.68 8.30
C HIS A 180 -13.63 10.89 8.84
N LYS A 181 -14.96 10.81 8.95
CA LYS A 181 -15.82 11.92 9.37
C LYS A 181 -15.57 12.41 10.80
N GLU A 182 -15.23 11.48 11.69
CA GLU A 182 -15.04 11.76 13.12
C GLU A 182 -13.56 11.70 13.55
N PHE A 183 -12.80 10.73 13.03
CA PHE A 183 -11.39 10.58 13.37
C PHE A 183 -10.53 11.56 12.58
N LYS A 184 -9.81 12.43 13.31
CA LYS A 184 -8.83 13.36 12.72
C LYS A 184 -7.48 13.17 13.39
N PHE A 185 -6.50 12.72 12.62
CA PHE A 185 -5.11 12.72 13.08
C PHE A 185 -4.50 14.09 12.86
N THR A 186 -4.17 14.76 13.96
CA THR A 186 -3.50 16.09 13.93
C THR A 186 -2.02 15.87 14.17
N SER A 187 -1.24 15.81 13.09
CA SER A 187 0.21 15.56 13.15
C SER A 187 0.94 16.52 14.08
N ASP A 188 0.50 17.78 14.14
CA ASP A 188 1.11 18.84 14.96
C ASP A 188 1.00 18.58 16.47
N GLU A 189 0.03 17.79 16.90
CA GLU A 189 -0.10 17.38 18.32
C GLU A 189 0.96 16.35 18.74
N TYR A 190 1.43 15.54 17.78
CA TYR A 190 2.36 14.44 18.03
C TYR A 190 3.78 14.70 17.52
N PHE A 191 3.94 15.52 16.49
CA PHE A 191 5.21 15.77 15.81
C PHE A 191 5.56 17.25 15.72
N CYS A 192 5.33 18.03 16.79
CA CYS A 192 5.73 19.41 16.83
C CYS A 192 7.20 19.53 17.27
N LEU A 193 8.10 19.83 16.32
CA LEU A 193 9.52 20.02 16.60
C LEU A 193 9.79 21.15 17.60
N SER A 194 8.97 22.20 17.60
CA SER A 194 9.07 23.32 18.56
C SER A 194 8.78 22.89 20.00
N SER A 195 7.74 22.08 20.22
CA SER A 195 7.36 21.61 21.56
C SER A 195 8.36 20.61 22.14
N THR A 196 8.99 19.82 21.29
CA THR A 196 10.03 18.85 21.71
C THR A 196 11.32 19.59 22.07
N ALA A 197 11.75 20.57 21.26
CA ALA A 197 12.92 21.39 21.52
C ALA A 197 12.76 22.26 22.81
N GLU A 198 11.57 22.82 23.03
CA GLU A 198 11.28 23.59 24.25
C GLU A 198 11.29 22.73 25.51
N ARG A 199 10.81 21.46 25.44
CA ARG A 199 10.85 20.53 26.59
C ARG A 199 12.25 20.07 26.94
N GLU A 200 13.15 19.90 25.96
CA GLU A 200 14.53 19.49 26.19
C GLU A 200 15.44 20.64 26.62
N ILE A 201 15.10 21.89 26.25
CA ILE A 201 15.92 23.08 26.63
C ILE A 201 15.50 23.65 27.99
N LEU A 202 14.26 23.47 28.42
CA LEU A 202 13.70 24.01 29.64
C LEU A 202 13.54 22.99 30.78
N GLY A 203 13.88 21.72 30.58
CA GLY A 203 13.95 20.65 31.58
C GLY A 203 15.36 20.32 31.97
#